data_e18def6a41c6afd65bf795bd3962f140
#
_entry.id   e18def6a41c6afd65bf795bd3962f140
#
_cell.length_a   1.000
_cell.length_b   1.000
_cell.length_c   1.000
_cell.angle_alpha   90.00
_cell.angle_beta   90.00
_cell.angle_gamma   90.00
#
_symmetry.space_group_name_H-M   'P 1'
#
loop_
_entity.id
_entity.type
_entity.pdbx_description
1 polymer ?
#
loop_
_entity_poly.entity_id
_entity_poly.type
_entity_poly.pdbx_seq_one_letter_code
_entity_poly.pdbx_strand_id
1 'polypeptide(L)'
;FRSIIMNNHIYGITKAFQETNFEGRSEACGPAGYNPPNFVDIVDAYKIPTMVVDDGSDYKKVREQIREFLNHDGPIVMDLNCHEYHSYNPKIIGWETPIEDMYPYLDEEEFISNMYIEPIKYTNGRFYPSVTLDEEWGND
;
A
#
# COMPACT_ATOMS: atom_id res chain seq x y z
N PHE A 1 20.76 6.36 -13.63
CA PHE A 1 19.44 6.26 -12.98
C PHE A 1 19.55 6.63 -11.50
N ARG A 2 18.42 7.02 -10.91
CA ARG A 2 18.26 7.26 -9.48
C ARG A 2 17.07 6.45 -9.00
N SER A 3 17.17 5.75 -7.86
CA SER A 3 16.11 4.93 -7.31
C SER A 3 15.98 5.16 -5.80
N ILE A 4 14.74 5.26 -5.32
CA ILE A 4 14.44 5.36 -3.88
C ILE A 4 13.70 4.10 -3.47
N ILE A 5 14.21 3.41 -2.48
CA ILE A 5 13.55 2.28 -1.82
C ILE A 5 12.80 2.84 -0.62
N MET A 6 11.47 2.81 -0.66
CA MET A 6 10.61 3.16 0.47
C MET A 6 10.55 1.96 1.41
N ASN A 7 11.48 1.92 2.37
CA ASN A 7 11.71 0.74 3.19
C ASN A 7 10.96 0.84 4.52
N ASN A 8 9.83 0.16 4.62
CA ASN A 8 9.07 0.06 5.87
C ASN A 8 9.32 -1.25 6.64
N HIS A 9 10.27 -2.08 6.20
CA HIS A 9 10.69 -3.33 6.83
C HIS A 9 9.62 -4.41 7.00
N ILE A 10 8.43 -4.22 6.42
CA ILE A 10 7.30 -5.15 6.50
C ILE A 10 6.55 -5.25 5.18
N TYR A 11 5.70 -6.28 5.06
CA TYR A 11 4.63 -6.32 4.05
C TYR A 11 3.43 -5.53 4.56
N GLY A 12 3.49 -4.20 4.48
CA GLY A 12 2.55 -3.29 5.14
C GLY A 12 1.10 -3.49 4.72
N ILE A 13 0.82 -3.65 3.42
CA ILE A 13 -0.54 -3.92 2.91
C ILE A 13 -1.06 -5.23 3.47
N THR A 14 -0.26 -6.30 3.40
CA THR A 14 -0.63 -7.62 3.91
C THR A 14 -0.91 -7.59 5.40
N LYS A 15 -0.03 -6.92 6.18
CA LYS A 15 -0.22 -6.75 7.62
C LYS A 15 -1.51 -6.01 7.94
N ALA A 16 -1.75 -4.87 7.30
CA ALA A 16 -2.94 -4.06 7.51
C ALA A 16 -4.23 -4.83 7.16
N PHE A 17 -4.21 -5.60 6.06
CA PHE A 17 -5.33 -6.44 5.69
C PHE A 17 -5.59 -7.55 6.71
N GLN A 18 -4.55 -8.25 7.15
CA GLN A 18 -4.67 -9.32 8.15
C GLN A 18 -5.20 -8.77 9.48
N GLU A 19 -4.63 -7.68 9.99
CA GLU A 19 -5.06 -7.07 11.25
C GLU A 19 -6.51 -6.58 11.20
N THR A 20 -6.93 -6.04 10.06
CA THR A 20 -8.32 -5.57 9.88
C THR A 20 -9.32 -6.73 9.87
N ASN A 21 -8.97 -7.87 9.25
CA ASN A 21 -9.91 -8.96 9.01
C ASN A 21 -9.79 -10.13 10.01
N PHE A 22 -8.73 -10.17 10.82
CA PHE A 22 -8.45 -11.28 11.73
C PHE A 22 -8.24 -10.82 13.18
N GLU A 23 -9.02 -9.87 13.64
CA GLU A 23 -9.02 -9.39 15.03
C GLU A 23 -7.64 -8.92 15.52
N GLY A 24 -6.93 -8.18 14.67
CA GLY A 24 -5.59 -7.66 14.97
C GLY A 24 -4.46 -8.67 14.85
N ARG A 25 -4.73 -9.89 14.38
CA ARG A 25 -3.68 -10.90 14.14
C ARG A 25 -3.04 -10.73 12.78
N SER A 26 -1.72 -10.85 12.74
CA SER A 26 -0.95 -10.85 11.49
C SER A 26 0.20 -11.87 11.56
N GLU A 27 0.45 -12.55 10.46
CA GLU A 27 1.46 -13.60 10.33
C GLU A 27 2.31 -13.39 9.07
N ALA A 28 3.59 -13.72 9.19
CA ALA A 28 4.54 -13.73 8.07
C ALA A 28 4.71 -12.41 7.28
N CYS A 29 4.27 -11.29 7.84
CA CYS A 29 4.33 -9.99 7.18
C CYS A 29 5.18 -8.94 7.92
N GLY A 30 5.81 -9.33 9.01
CA GLY A 30 6.71 -8.52 9.83
C GLY A 30 7.89 -9.34 10.35
N PRO A 31 8.60 -8.86 11.39
CA PRO A 31 9.86 -9.47 11.84
C PRO A 31 9.81 -10.98 12.16
N ALA A 32 8.64 -11.51 12.49
CA ALA A 32 8.44 -12.93 12.78
C ALA A 32 8.36 -13.82 11.54
N GLY A 33 8.27 -13.28 10.35
CA GLY A 33 8.13 -14.09 9.12
C GLY A 33 8.63 -13.43 7.84
N TYR A 34 8.78 -12.13 7.83
CA TYR A 34 9.39 -11.36 6.76
C TYR A 34 10.63 -10.65 7.28
N ASN A 35 11.74 -10.94 6.65
CA ASN A 35 13.01 -10.28 6.94
C ASN A 35 13.58 -9.72 5.62
N PRO A 36 13.40 -8.42 5.36
CA PRO A 36 13.95 -7.81 4.16
C PRO A 36 15.48 -7.89 4.20
N PRO A 37 16.12 -8.02 3.04
CA PRO A 37 17.58 -7.94 2.97
C PRO A 37 18.05 -6.53 3.34
N ASN A 38 19.33 -6.41 3.70
CA ASN A 38 19.98 -5.11 3.74
C ASN A 38 20.14 -4.61 2.28
N PHE A 39 19.34 -3.63 1.89
CA PHE A 39 19.36 -3.10 0.52
C PHE A 39 20.67 -2.40 0.20
N VAL A 40 21.33 -1.78 1.18
CA VAL A 40 22.64 -1.14 1.00
C VAL A 40 23.67 -2.19 0.59
N ASP A 41 23.75 -3.32 1.29
CA ASP A 41 24.71 -4.39 0.96
C ASP A 41 24.49 -4.95 -0.45
N ILE A 42 23.24 -5.08 -0.86
CA ILE A 42 22.90 -5.53 -2.22
C ILE A 42 23.36 -4.52 -3.25
N VAL A 43 23.05 -3.25 -3.07
CA VAL A 43 23.42 -2.18 -4.02
C VAL A 43 24.91 -2.01 -4.09
N ASP A 44 25.60 -2.07 -2.95
CA ASP A 44 27.06 -2.00 -2.89
C ASP A 44 27.76 -3.15 -3.62
N ALA A 45 27.14 -4.34 -3.64
CA ALA A 45 27.65 -5.45 -4.45
C ALA A 45 27.68 -5.14 -5.95
N TYR A 46 26.80 -4.26 -6.43
CA TYR A 46 26.79 -3.75 -7.81
C TYR A 46 27.70 -2.52 -8.00
N LYS A 47 28.42 -2.05 -6.98
CA LYS A 47 29.27 -0.85 -7.01
C LYS A 47 28.51 0.42 -7.36
N ILE A 48 27.25 0.50 -6.95
CA ILE A 48 26.41 1.68 -7.09
C ILE A 48 26.43 2.44 -5.75
N PRO A 49 26.68 3.77 -5.74
CA PRO A 49 26.60 4.57 -4.53
C PRO A 49 25.25 4.48 -3.85
N THR A 50 25.25 4.42 -2.52
CA THR A 50 24.07 4.38 -1.69
C THR A 50 23.97 5.59 -0.77
N MET A 51 22.74 5.99 -0.46
CA MET A 51 22.41 6.99 0.56
C MET A 51 21.33 6.40 1.47
N VAL A 52 21.48 6.60 2.78
CA VAL A 52 20.50 6.10 3.77
C VAL A 52 19.85 7.27 4.49
N VAL A 53 18.55 7.22 4.63
CA VAL A 53 17.76 8.14 5.47
C VAL A 53 17.14 7.31 6.59
N ASP A 54 17.73 7.37 7.78
CA ASP A 54 17.30 6.57 8.94
C ASP A 54 16.24 7.27 9.78
N ASP A 55 16.21 8.60 9.77
CA ASP A 55 15.31 9.40 10.60
C ASP A 55 14.56 10.41 9.74
N GLY A 56 13.26 10.13 9.54
CA GLY A 56 12.35 11.02 8.83
C GLY A 56 11.79 12.17 9.68
N SER A 57 12.05 12.24 10.98
CA SER A 57 11.52 13.27 11.87
C SER A 57 12.19 14.64 11.68
N ASP A 58 13.44 14.67 11.26
CA ASP A 58 14.14 15.90 10.89
C ASP A 58 13.91 16.25 9.41
N TYR A 59 12.82 16.93 9.13
CA TYR A 59 12.45 17.35 7.77
C TYR A 59 13.50 18.22 7.06
N LYS A 60 14.32 18.97 7.79
CA LYS A 60 15.38 19.79 7.18
C LYS A 60 16.49 18.89 6.64
N LYS A 61 16.95 17.96 7.46
CA LYS A 61 17.97 16.99 7.09
C LYS A 61 17.50 16.11 5.93
N VAL A 62 16.27 15.58 6.01
CA VAL A 62 15.68 14.76 4.93
C VAL A 62 15.62 15.54 3.62
N ARG A 63 15.20 16.81 3.65
CA ARG A 63 15.16 17.66 2.46
C ARG A 63 16.55 17.89 1.85
N GLU A 64 17.55 18.06 2.68
CA GLU A 64 18.95 18.21 2.23
C GLU A 64 19.46 16.93 1.58
N GLN A 65 19.24 15.78 2.22
CA GLN A 65 19.60 14.47 1.68
C GLN A 65 18.89 14.18 0.34
N ILE A 66 17.60 14.49 0.22
CA ILE A 66 16.87 14.36 -1.05
C ILE A 66 17.46 15.27 -2.13
N ARG A 67 17.83 16.50 -1.80
CA ARG A 67 18.47 17.42 -2.76
C ARG A 67 19.82 16.90 -3.22
N GLU A 68 20.64 16.41 -2.29
CA GLU A 68 21.93 15.79 -2.61
C GLU A 68 21.74 14.58 -3.52
N PHE A 69 20.81 13.69 -3.19
CA PHE A 69 20.43 12.54 -4.01
C PHE A 69 19.99 12.95 -5.43
N LEU A 70 19.15 13.95 -5.55
CA LEU A 70 18.65 14.43 -6.86
C LEU A 70 19.74 15.11 -7.68
N ASN A 71 20.77 15.69 -7.06
CA ASN A 71 21.87 16.36 -7.71
C ASN A 71 23.10 15.46 -7.90
N HIS A 72 23.04 14.20 -7.43
CA HIS A 72 24.14 13.26 -7.60
C HIS A 72 24.45 13.02 -9.07
N ASP A 73 25.71 13.06 -9.43
CA ASP A 73 26.14 12.75 -10.80
C ASP A 73 26.33 11.24 -10.98
N GLY A 74 25.53 10.65 -11.84
CA GLY A 74 25.54 9.21 -12.10
C GLY A 74 24.44 8.42 -11.38
N PRO A 75 24.54 7.08 -11.35
CA PRO A 75 23.58 6.21 -10.69
C PRO A 75 23.75 6.29 -9.17
N ILE A 76 22.63 6.29 -8.46
CA ILE A 76 22.59 6.23 -6.99
C ILE A 76 21.28 5.61 -6.53
N VAL A 77 21.33 4.92 -5.39
CA VAL A 77 20.15 4.36 -4.72
C VAL A 77 20.05 4.95 -3.32
N MET A 78 18.84 5.35 -2.93
CA MET A 78 18.53 5.80 -1.58
C MET A 78 17.67 4.75 -0.88
N ASP A 79 18.10 4.28 0.30
CA ASP A 79 17.28 3.51 1.24
C ASP A 79 16.64 4.49 2.22
N LEU A 80 15.35 4.74 2.02
CA LEU A 80 14.56 5.64 2.83
C LEU A 80 13.75 4.85 3.85
N ASN A 81 14.23 4.82 5.10
CA ASN A 81 13.55 4.13 6.18
C ASN A 81 12.22 4.82 6.53
N CYS A 82 11.14 4.08 6.40
CA CYS A 82 9.79 4.51 6.66
C CYS A 82 9.24 3.85 7.91
N HIS A 83 8.24 4.48 8.52
CA HIS A 83 7.52 3.87 9.64
C HIS A 83 6.79 2.61 9.20
N GLU A 84 6.72 1.59 10.05
CA GLU A 84 6.00 0.33 9.75
C GLU A 84 4.51 0.55 9.55
N TYR A 85 3.92 1.42 10.38
CA TYR A 85 2.49 1.70 10.34
C TYR A 85 2.20 2.90 9.46
N HIS A 86 1.40 2.68 8.44
CA HIS A 86 0.87 3.74 7.60
C HIS A 86 -0.56 3.40 7.21
N SER A 87 -1.34 4.43 7.00
CA SER A 87 -2.71 4.30 6.50
C SER A 87 -2.71 4.40 4.99
N TYR A 88 -3.28 3.41 4.33
CA TYR A 88 -3.57 3.50 2.91
C TYR A 88 -4.95 4.15 2.75
N ASN A 89 -5.00 5.26 2.03
CA ASN A 89 -6.25 5.89 1.64
C ASN A 89 -6.15 6.26 0.15
N PRO A 90 -7.13 5.88 -0.67
CA PRO A 90 -8.30 5.06 -0.32
C PRO A 90 -7.96 3.59 -0.07
N LYS A 91 -8.83 2.88 0.65
CA LYS A 91 -8.67 1.45 0.98
C LYS A 91 -10.01 0.71 1.03
N ILE A 92 -9.95 -0.60 0.78
CA ILE A 92 -11.10 -1.49 1.00
C ILE A 92 -11.21 -1.77 2.51
N ILE A 93 -12.42 -1.67 3.04
CA ILE A 93 -12.72 -2.00 4.44
C ILE A 93 -13.59 -3.24 4.49
N GLY A 94 -13.01 -4.37 4.97
CA GLY A 94 -13.73 -5.63 5.13
C GLY A 94 -13.91 -6.42 3.83
N TRP A 95 -14.47 -7.64 3.98
CA TRP A 95 -14.65 -8.59 2.88
C TRP A 95 -15.83 -8.27 1.97
N GLU A 96 -16.81 -7.54 2.50
CA GLU A 96 -18.07 -7.24 1.82
C GLU A 96 -18.04 -5.89 1.08
N THR A 97 -16.92 -5.19 1.09
CA THR A 97 -16.79 -3.90 0.41
C THR A 97 -16.33 -4.12 -1.02
N PRO A 98 -17.08 -3.64 -2.02
CA PRO A 98 -16.66 -3.69 -3.42
C PRO A 98 -15.34 -2.95 -3.61
N ILE A 99 -14.51 -3.46 -4.53
CA ILE A 99 -13.19 -2.89 -4.81
C ILE A 99 -13.27 -1.46 -5.35
N GLU A 100 -14.35 -1.13 -6.02
CA GLU A 100 -14.62 0.19 -6.58
C GLU A 100 -15.08 1.22 -5.57
N ASP A 101 -15.59 0.80 -4.39
CA ASP A 101 -16.13 1.67 -3.35
C ASP A 101 -15.20 1.72 -2.12
N MET A 102 -14.04 2.29 -2.31
CA MET A 102 -13.00 2.38 -1.28
C MET A 102 -13.26 3.49 -0.25
N TYR A 103 -12.88 3.24 0.99
CA TYR A 103 -12.88 4.25 2.05
C TYR A 103 -11.68 5.23 1.91
N PRO A 104 -11.85 6.56 2.12
CA PRO A 104 -13.10 7.25 2.47
C PRO A 104 -14.09 7.27 1.31
N TYR A 105 -15.34 6.98 1.65
CA TYR A 105 -16.40 6.86 0.63
C TYR A 105 -16.71 8.20 -0.02
N LEU A 106 -16.88 8.19 -1.33
CA LEU A 106 -17.40 9.32 -2.08
C LEU A 106 -18.88 9.52 -1.75
N ASP A 107 -19.39 10.72 -2.03
CA ASP A 107 -20.84 10.94 -2.09
C ASP A 107 -21.48 10.01 -3.13
N GLU A 108 -22.72 9.57 -2.89
CA GLU A 108 -23.38 8.58 -3.74
C GLU A 108 -23.54 9.06 -5.19
N GLU A 109 -23.89 10.33 -5.40
CA GLU A 109 -24.05 10.88 -6.75
C GLU A 109 -22.72 10.99 -7.47
N GLU A 110 -21.66 11.38 -6.76
CA GLU A 110 -20.30 11.43 -7.30
C GLU A 110 -19.79 10.04 -7.64
N PHE A 111 -19.99 9.06 -6.74
CA PHE A 111 -19.59 7.67 -6.99
C PHE A 111 -20.25 7.10 -8.25
N ILE A 112 -21.58 7.23 -8.36
CA ILE A 112 -22.33 6.75 -9.52
C ILE A 112 -21.88 7.44 -10.82
N SER A 113 -21.65 8.76 -10.77
CA SER A 113 -21.23 9.52 -11.95
C SER A 113 -19.86 9.13 -12.49
N ASN A 114 -18.99 8.56 -11.64
CA ASN A 114 -17.66 8.09 -11.99
C ASN A 114 -17.63 6.64 -12.50
N MET A 115 -18.72 5.89 -12.35
CA MET A 115 -18.78 4.49 -12.79
C MET A 115 -19.05 4.37 -14.28
N TYR A 116 -18.25 3.53 -14.97
CA TYR A 116 -18.48 3.17 -16.37
C TYR A 116 -19.47 2.01 -16.56
N ILE A 117 -19.69 1.25 -15.49
CA ILE A 117 -20.63 0.14 -15.42
C ILE A 117 -21.60 0.38 -14.25
N GLU A 118 -22.78 -0.21 -14.31
CA GLU A 118 -23.76 -0.05 -13.25
C GLU A 118 -23.19 -0.60 -11.91
N PRO A 119 -23.16 0.22 -10.85
CA PRO A 119 -22.62 -0.22 -9.56
C PRO A 119 -23.57 -1.23 -8.88
N ILE A 120 -22.98 -2.08 -8.06
CA ILE A 120 -23.66 -3.14 -7.31
C ILE A 120 -24.40 -2.53 -6.11
N LYS A 121 -25.67 -2.90 -5.89
CA LYS A 121 -26.38 -2.59 -4.65
C LYS A 121 -26.11 -3.64 -3.58
N TYR A 122 -25.67 -3.24 -2.38
CA TYR A 122 -25.44 -4.14 -1.26
C TYR A 122 -26.21 -3.76 0.00
N THR A 123 -26.27 -4.67 0.95
CA THR A 123 -27.18 -4.61 2.11
C THR A 123 -26.94 -3.43 3.06
N ASN A 124 -25.80 -2.76 3.00
CA ASN A 124 -25.45 -1.61 3.83
C ASN A 124 -25.76 -0.25 3.19
N GLY A 125 -26.53 -0.22 2.10
CA GLY A 125 -27.00 1.03 1.48
C GLY A 125 -26.09 1.59 0.40
N ARG A 126 -24.94 0.99 0.14
CA ARG A 126 -24.11 1.29 -1.05
C ARG A 126 -24.31 0.22 -2.11
N PHE A 127 -23.64 0.27 -3.22
CA PHE A 127 -24.01 -0.45 -4.43
C PHE A 127 -23.26 -1.76 -4.66
N TYR A 128 -23.99 -2.81 -5.09
CA TYR A 128 -23.43 -4.04 -5.65
C TYR A 128 -23.92 -4.26 -7.09
N PRO A 129 -23.20 -4.93 -8.00
CA PRO A 129 -23.79 -5.35 -9.25
C PRO A 129 -25.02 -6.20 -8.99
N SER A 130 -26.06 -5.94 -9.72
CA SER A 130 -27.19 -6.83 -9.81
C SER A 130 -26.84 -8.08 -10.63
N VAL A 131 -25.79 -8.78 -10.24
CA VAL A 131 -25.69 -10.18 -10.63
C VAL A 131 -26.65 -10.87 -9.67
N THR A 132 -27.87 -11.00 -10.09
CA THR A 132 -28.75 -12.03 -9.58
C THR A 132 -28.00 -13.36 -9.79
N LEU A 133 -27.34 -13.81 -8.75
CA LEU A 133 -26.93 -15.21 -8.64
C LEU A 133 -28.17 -16.11 -8.44
N ASP A 134 -29.33 -15.56 -8.75
CA ASP A 134 -30.60 -16.20 -8.71
C ASP A 134 -30.74 -16.96 -10.03
N GLU A 135 -30.81 -18.25 -9.90
CA GLU A 135 -31.44 -19.20 -10.79
C GLU A 135 -30.57 -20.10 -11.68
N GLU A 136 -29.25 -19.97 -11.77
CA GLU A 136 -28.50 -20.92 -12.60
C GLU A 136 -27.62 -21.95 -11.84
N TRP A 137 -27.54 -21.91 -10.51
CA TRP A 137 -26.70 -22.85 -9.74
C TRP A 137 -27.50 -23.81 -8.83
N GLY A 138 -28.75 -23.97 -9.12
CA GLY A 138 -29.59 -24.82 -8.31
C GLY A 138 -30.53 -25.68 -9.10
N ASN A 139 -30.00 -26.62 -9.91
CA ASN A 139 -30.72 -27.85 -10.33
C ASN A 139 -29.87 -28.61 -11.35
N ASP A 140 -28.94 -29.40 -10.83
CA ASP A 140 -28.58 -30.72 -11.42
C ASP A 140 -28.02 -31.63 -10.30
#